data_b7a789ab741fe52b6feee904ec9dea2b
#
_entry.id   b7a789ab741fe52b6feee904ec9dea2b
#
_cell.length_a   1.000
_cell.length_b   1.000
_cell.length_c   1.000
_cell.angle_alpha   90.00
_cell.angle_beta   90.00
_cell.angle_gamma   90.00
#
_symmetry.space_group_name_H-M   'P 1'
#
loop_
_entity.id
_entity.type
_entity.pdbx_description
1 polymer ?
#
loop_
_entity_poly.entity_id
_entity_poly.type
_entity_poly.pdbx_seq_one_letter_code
_entity_poly.pdbx_strand_id
1 'polypeptide(L)'
;MENQKIKKIFTLAFAFTALVASQAVAQMVELKFGHVGKPGSLFEASVNEFTKRANAKLTGKAKVIGFGSSQLGKDKELLKKLKLGTVNFALPSSVMASVADEAGLFDMPYLVKDRAHMARIEKEIVWPILVPILEKKGYKVIAIWENGFRNITNNTRPIDVPADLQGLKLRTPKSVWRVKM
;
A
#
# COMPACT_ATOMS: atom_id res chain seq x y z
N MET A 1 69.77 -6.09 -2.49
CA MET A 1 68.73 -6.90 -1.77
C MET A 1 67.54 -6.02 -1.32
N GLU A 2 67.74 -4.76 -1.01
CA GLU A 2 66.71 -3.85 -0.48
C GLU A 2 65.66 -3.44 -1.53
N ASN A 3 66.04 -3.18 -2.76
CA ASN A 3 65.16 -2.82 -3.86
C ASN A 3 64.14 -3.92 -4.28
N GLN A 4 64.47 -5.18 -4.02
CA GLN A 4 63.55 -6.30 -4.29
C GLN A 4 62.48 -6.46 -3.21
N LYS A 5 62.78 -6.08 -1.95
CA LYS A 5 61.78 -6.12 -0.86
C LYS A 5 60.78 -4.99 -1.01
N ILE A 6 61.19 -3.79 -1.44
CA ILE A 6 60.31 -2.66 -1.68
C ILE A 6 59.33 -2.94 -2.84
N LYS A 7 59.81 -3.51 -3.95
CA LYS A 7 58.95 -3.92 -5.08
C LYS A 7 57.90 -4.95 -4.67
N LYS A 8 58.26 -5.94 -3.85
CA LYS A 8 57.28 -6.97 -3.36
C LYS A 8 56.25 -6.37 -2.43
N ILE A 9 56.58 -5.39 -1.58
CA ILE A 9 55.64 -4.70 -0.69
C ILE A 9 54.64 -3.86 -1.50
N PHE A 10 55.09 -3.15 -2.53
CA PHE A 10 54.23 -2.36 -3.43
C PHE A 10 53.29 -3.26 -4.25
N THR A 11 53.76 -4.40 -4.73
CA THR A 11 52.94 -5.36 -5.47
C THR A 11 51.89 -6.00 -4.58
N LEU A 12 52.21 -6.31 -3.32
CA LEU A 12 51.24 -6.86 -2.35
C LEU A 12 50.22 -5.83 -1.92
N ALA A 13 50.59 -4.57 -1.73
CA ALA A 13 49.67 -3.49 -1.37
C ALA A 13 48.71 -3.16 -2.51
N PHE A 14 49.14 -3.21 -3.78
CA PHE A 14 48.31 -2.99 -4.95
C PHE A 14 47.32 -4.15 -5.17
N ALA A 15 47.73 -5.39 -4.90
CA ALA A 15 46.84 -6.56 -4.99
C ALA A 15 45.76 -6.55 -3.89
N PHE A 16 46.08 -6.04 -2.70
CA PHE A 16 45.11 -5.95 -1.60
C PHE A 16 44.08 -4.85 -1.82
N THR A 17 44.46 -3.70 -2.43
CA THR A 17 43.49 -2.64 -2.81
C THR A 17 42.60 -3.03 -3.93
N ALA A 18 43.03 -3.87 -4.90
CA ALA A 18 42.18 -4.37 -5.98
C ALA A 18 41.13 -5.39 -5.48
N LEU A 19 41.42 -6.13 -4.41
CA LEU A 19 40.49 -7.14 -3.85
C LEU A 19 39.34 -6.49 -3.05
N VAL A 20 39.52 -5.29 -2.50
CA VAL A 20 38.50 -4.57 -1.73
C VAL A 20 37.52 -3.81 -2.64
N ALA A 21 37.93 -3.49 -3.86
CA ALA A 21 37.09 -2.74 -4.82
C ALA A 21 36.00 -3.58 -5.50
N SER A 22 35.97 -4.92 -5.32
CA SER A 22 35.07 -5.80 -6.08
C SER A 22 33.82 -6.27 -5.34
N GLN A 23 33.46 -5.69 -4.20
CA GLN A 23 32.26 -6.08 -3.44
C GLN A 23 31.25 -4.97 -3.22
N ALA A 24 31.13 -4.02 -4.12
CA ALA A 24 29.90 -3.25 -4.23
C ALA A 24 28.84 -4.12 -4.94
N VAL A 25 28.43 -5.21 -4.32
CA VAL A 25 27.17 -5.85 -4.68
C VAL A 25 26.08 -4.81 -4.45
N ALA A 26 25.55 -4.23 -5.51
CA ALA A 26 24.46 -3.29 -5.44
C ALA A 26 23.35 -3.96 -4.62
N GLN A 27 23.20 -3.55 -3.37
CA GLN A 27 22.17 -4.10 -2.49
C GLN A 27 20.83 -3.82 -3.13
N MET A 28 20.13 -4.87 -3.53
CA MET A 28 18.82 -4.77 -4.16
C MET A 28 17.87 -4.02 -3.22
N VAL A 29 17.31 -2.91 -3.68
CA VAL A 29 16.40 -2.08 -2.88
C VAL A 29 15.13 -2.88 -2.58
N GLU A 30 14.82 -3.05 -1.29
CA GLU A 30 13.60 -3.70 -0.84
C GLU A 30 12.47 -2.68 -0.69
N LEU A 31 11.36 -2.90 -1.40
CA LEU A 31 10.19 -2.03 -1.39
C LEU A 31 9.04 -2.74 -0.65
N LYS A 32 8.61 -2.19 0.47
CA LYS A 32 7.59 -2.78 1.34
C LYS A 32 6.19 -2.34 0.93
N PHE A 33 5.31 -3.32 0.70
CA PHE A 33 3.89 -3.08 0.41
C PHE A 33 3.03 -3.59 1.58
N GLY A 34 2.48 -2.68 2.38
CA GLY A 34 1.64 -3.01 3.53
C GLY A 34 0.15 -3.03 3.21
N HIS A 35 -0.59 -4.02 3.74
CA HIS A 35 -2.05 -4.08 3.68
C HIS A 35 -2.66 -4.80 4.89
N VAL A 36 -3.96 -4.58 5.12
CA VAL A 36 -4.68 -5.15 6.28
C VAL A 36 -5.39 -6.46 5.96
N GLY A 37 -5.42 -6.87 4.68
CA GLY A 37 -6.14 -8.07 4.23
C GLY A 37 -5.54 -9.35 4.82
N LYS A 38 -6.42 -10.26 5.24
CA LYS A 38 -6.04 -11.61 5.70
C LYS A 38 -5.72 -12.52 4.52
N PRO A 39 -5.05 -13.66 4.75
CA PRO A 39 -4.88 -14.72 3.75
C PRO A 39 -6.20 -15.08 3.06
N GLY A 40 -6.17 -15.22 1.74
CA GLY A 40 -7.34 -15.49 0.90
C GLY A 40 -8.24 -14.27 0.63
N SER A 41 -7.91 -13.09 1.14
CA SER A 41 -8.68 -11.87 0.87
C SER A 41 -8.35 -11.28 -0.50
N LEU A 42 -9.29 -10.48 -1.03
CA LEU A 42 -9.07 -9.71 -2.26
C LEU A 42 -7.83 -8.80 -2.15
N PHE A 43 -7.57 -8.22 -0.99
CA PHE A 43 -6.38 -7.38 -0.76
C PHE A 43 -5.09 -8.16 -0.95
N GLU A 44 -5.00 -9.36 -0.35
CA GLU A 44 -3.84 -10.21 -0.51
C GLU A 44 -3.64 -10.64 -1.98
N ALA A 45 -4.71 -11.10 -2.64
CA ALA A 45 -4.65 -11.49 -4.05
C ALA A 45 -4.17 -10.34 -4.94
N SER A 46 -4.68 -9.12 -4.71
CA SER A 46 -4.30 -7.92 -5.46
C SER A 46 -2.83 -7.53 -5.22
N VAL A 47 -2.38 -7.56 -3.97
CA VAL A 47 -0.97 -7.24 -3.63
C VAL A 47 -0.02 -8.30 -4.17
N ASN A 48 -0.39 -9.56 -4.11
CA ASN A 48 0.43 -10.66 -4.66
C ASN A 48 0.58 -10.52 -6.18
N GLU A 49 -0.49 -10.21 -6.90
CA GLU A 49 -0.43 -10.00 -8.35
C GLU A 49 0.38 -8.74 -8.71
N PHE A 50 0.19 -7.64 -7.99
CA PHE A 50 1.02 -6.44 -8.15
C PHE A 50 2.49 -6.76 -7.93
N THR A 51 2.82 -7.43 -6.83
CA THR A 51 4.18 -7.80 -6.45
C THR A 51 4.84 -8.67 -7.51
N LYS A 52 4.12 -9.67 -8.01
CA LYS A 52 4.57 -10.55 -9.10
C LYS A 52 4.92 -9.76 -10.35
N ARG A 53 4.01 -8.89 -10.82
CA ARG A 53 4.22 -8.09 -12.04
C ARG A 53 5.30 -7.03 -11.87
N ALA A 54 5.35 -6.37 -10.72
CA ALA A 54 6.37 -5.37 -10.42
C ALA A 54 7.77 -6.00 -10.38
N ASN A 55 7.93 -7.12 -9.68
CA ASN A 55 9.23 -7.81 -9.57
C ASN A 55 9.72 -8.35 -10.93
N ALA A 56 8.82 -8.78 -11.79
CA ALA A 56 9.19 -9.17 -13.17
C ALA A 56 9.78 -8.01 -13.98
N LYS A 57 9.36 -6.75 -13.70
CA LYS A 57 9.85 -5.54 -14.37
C LYS A 57 11.06 -4.90 -13.69
N LEU A 58 11.21 -5.11 -12.38
CA LEU A 58 12.26 -4.51 -11.55
C LEU A 58 13.55 -5.33 -11.48
N THR A 59 13.71 -6.34 -12.32
CA THR A 59 14.79 -7.33 -12.31
C THR A 59 16.15 -6.73 -11.94
N GLY A 60 16.71 -7.17 -10.82
CA GLY A 60 18.04 -6.76 -10.33
C GLY A 60 18.14 -5.34 -9.74
N LYS A 61 17.10 -4.50 -9.86
CA LYS A 61 17.11 -3.10 -9.36
C LYS A 61 16.45 -2.97 -7.99
N ALA A 62 15.28 -3.57 -7.83
CA ALA A 62 14.52 -3.54 -6.59
C ALA A 62 13.62 -4.77 -6.49
N LYS A 63 13.12 -5.05 -5.28
CA LYS A 63 12.17 -6.13 -5.01
C LYS A 63 11.02 -5.59 -4.15
N VAL A 64 9.79 -5.74 -4.62
CA VAL A 64 8.59 -5.46 -3.84
C VAL A 64 8.23 -6.69 -3.01
N ILE A 65 7.97 -6.49 -1.71
CA ILE A 65 7.54 -7.53 -0.76
C ILE A 65 6.21 -7.12 -0.16
N GLY A 66 5.21 -8.00 -0.26
CA GLY A 66 3.89 -7.81 0.34
C GLY A 66 3.87 -8.22 1.81
N PHE A 67 3.24 -7.40 2.65
CA PHE A 67 3.04 -7.62 4.08
C PHE A 67 1.56 -7.48 4.40
N GLY A 68 0.86 -8.61 4.49
CA GLY A 68 -0.57 -8.68 4.79
C GLY A 68 -0.91 -8.71 6.27
N SER A 69 -2.19 -8.92 6.57
CA SER A 69 -2.69 -9.12 7.95
C SER A 69 -2.26 -8.04 8.96
N SER A 70 -2.05 -6.81 8.48
CA SER A 70 -1.57 -5.69 9.32
C SER A 70 -0.17 -5.88 9.92
N GLN A 71 0.70 -6.70 9.33
CA GLN A 71 2.07 -6.94 9.83
C GLN A 71 2.87 -5.64 9.96
N LEU A 72 2.68 -4.69 9.03
CA LEU A 72 3.32 -3.37 9.10
C LEU A 72 2.44 -2.30 9.77
N GLY A 73 1.33 -2.69 10.37
CA GLY A 73 0.38 -1.81 11.02
C GLY A 73 -0.97 -1.73 10.31
N LYS A 74 -1.94 -1.07 10.98
CA LYS A 74 -3.27 -0.81 10.42
C LYS A 74 -3.22 0.34 9.41
N ASP A 75 -4.30 0.55 8.65
CA ASP A 75 -4.35 1.55 7.57
C ASP A 75 -3.83 2.94 7.97
N LYS A 76 -4.21 3.49 9.14
CA LYS A 76 -3.71 4.80 9.60
C LYS A 76 -2.21 4.79 9.90
N GLU A 77 -1.68 3.68 10.40
CA GLU A 77 -0.26 3.51 10.66
C GLU A 77 0.51 3.36 9.35
N LEU A 78 -0.04 2.62 8.38
CA LEU A 78 0.52 2.48 7.04
C LEU A 78 0.61 3.85 6.34
N LEU A 79 -0.42 4.68 6.42
CA LEU A 79 -0.41 6.03 5.87
C LEU A 79 0.69 6.91 6.51
N LYS A 80 0.89 6.81 7.82
CA LYS A 80 2.01 7.51 8.49
C LYS A 80 3.37 6.98 8.02
N LYS A 81 3.52 5.66 7.90
CA LYS A 81 4.76 5.01 7.45
C LYS A 81 5.10 5.31 6.00
N LEU A 82 4.11 5.51 5.12
CA LEU A 82 4.31 6.02 3.76
C LEU A 82 4.96 7.41 3.79
N LYS A 83 4.45 8.34 4.60
CA LYS A 83 5.05 9.69 4.75
C LYS A 83 6.46 9.66 5.31
N LEU A 84 6.77 8.71 6.19
CA LEU A 84 8.09 8.54 6.77
C LEU A 84 9.04 7.75 5.85
N GLY A 85 8.56 7.23 4.71
CA GLY A 85 9.36 6.42 3.79
C GLY A 85 9.74 5.04 4.31
N THR A 86 9.18 4.59 5.45
CA THR A 86 9.45 3.26 6.03
C THR A 86 8.60 2.15 5.44
N VAL A 87 7.56 2.51 4.70
CA VAL A 87 6.74 1.69 3.81
C VAL A 87 6.68 2.40 2.47
N ASN A 88 6.76 1.67 1.37
CA ASN A 88 6.82 2.23 0.02
C ASN A 88 5.46 2.23 -0.67
N PHE A 89 4.64 1.21 -0.40
CA PHE A 89 3.29 1.07 -0.93
C PHE A 89 2.32 0.67 0.18
N ALA A 90 1.10 1.14 0.09
CA ALA A 90 0.01 0.69 0.93
C ALA A 90 -1.29 0.59 0.13
N LEU A 91 -2.18 -0.28 0.56
CA LEU A 91 -3.53 -0.45 0.02
C LEU A 91 -4.54 -0.01 1.10
N PRO A 92 -4.70 1.30 1.33
CA PRO A 92 -5.71 1.80 2.26
C PRO A 92 -7.10 1.73 1.61
N SER A 93 -8.12 1.67 2.44
CA SER A 93 -9.51 1.70 1.99
C SER A 93 -10.15 3.02 2.46
N SER A 94 -11.34 2.97 3.01
CA SER A 94 -12.11 4.14 3.49
C SER A 94 -11.39 5.04 4.51
N VAL A 95 -10.29 4.58 5.10
CA VAL A 95 -9.45 5.43 5.96
C VAL A 95 -8.88 6.64 5.23
N MET A 96 -8.85 6.62 3.89
CA MET A 96 -8.43 7.77 3.08
C MET A 96 -9.29 9.02 3.34
N ALA A 97 -10.55 8.87 3.77
CA ALA A 97 -11.38 9.99 4.23
C ALA A 97 -10.76 10.74 5.44
N SER A 98 -9.83 10.14 6.17
CA SER A 98 -9.08 10.84 7.23
C SER A 98 -7.88 11.65 6.72
N VAL A 99 -7.54 11.52 5.44
CA VAL A 99 -6.49 12.29 4.74
C VAL A 99 -7.12 13.46 3.98
N ALA A 100 -8.21 13.20 3.29
CA ALA A 100 -9.00 14.17 2.53
C ALA A 100 -10.47 13.78 2.63
N ASP A 101 -11.32 14.71 3.05
CA ASP A 101 -12.76 14.47 3.24
C ASP A 101 -13.44 14.00 1.95
N GLU A 102 -12.95 14.46 0.81
CA GLU A 102 -13.44 14.09 -0.52
C GLU A 102 -13.31 12.58 -0.80
N ALA A 103 -12.34 11.91 -0.20
CA ALA A 103 -12.23 10.46 -0.29
C ALA A 103 -13.36 9.71 0.43
N GLY A 104 -14.12 10.40 1.27
CA GLY A 104 -15.35 9.92 1.90
C GLY A 104 -16.50 9.67 0.93
N LEU A 105 -16.40 10.14 -0.32
CA LEU A 105 -17.35 9.86 -1.40
C LEU A 105 -17.71 8.36 -1.48
N PHE A 106 -16.71 7.47 -1.34
CA PHE A 106 -16.91 6.03 -1.39
C PHE A 106 -17.51 5.42 -0.11
N ASP A 107 -17.71 6.21 0.93
CA ASP A 107 -18.40 5.78 2.14
C ASP A 107 -19.91 6.10 2.09
N MET A 108 -20.37 6.87 1.09
CA MET A 108 -21.78 7.22 0.92
C MET A 108 -22.60 6.01 0.52
N PRO A 109 -23.72 5.71 1.25
CA PRO A 109 -24.60 4.61 0.91
C PRO A 109 -25.21 4.80 -0.48
N TYR A 110 -25.30 3.69 -1.23
CA TYR A 110 -26.00 3.61 -2.53
C TYR A 110 -25.51 4.57 -3.62
N LEU A 111 -24.40 5.31 -3.41
CA LEU A 111 -23.85 6.24 -4.38
C LEU A 111 -23.40 5.53 -5.66
N VAL A 112 -22.67 4.43 -5.52
CA VAL A 112 -22.19 3.65 -6.66
C VAL A 112 -23.22 2.58 -7.02
N LYS A 113 -23.83 2.68 -8.21
CA LYS A 113 -24.87 1.75 -8.66
C LYS A 113 -24.29 0.40 -9.12
N ASP A 114 -23.27 0.47 -9.93
CA ASP A 114 -22.65 -0.69 -10.58
C ASP A 114 -21.21 -0.39 -11.00
N ARG A 115 -20.53 -1.39 -11.58
CA ARG A 115 -19.15 -1.23 -12.08
C ARG A 115 -19.02 -0.22 -13.22
N ALA A 116 -20.01 -0.09 -14.08
CA ALA A 116 -19.98 0.89 -15.16
C ALA A 116 -20.10 2.32 -14.61
N HIS A 117 -20.92 2.51 -13.58
CA HIS A 117 -20.97 3.78 -12.84
C HIS A 117 -19.64 4.07 -12.15
N MET A 118 -19.04 3.08 -11.49
CA MET A 118 -17.73 3.25 -10.84
C MET A 118 -16.64 3.63 -11.85
N ALA A 119 -16.62 3.03 -13.03
CA ALA A 119 -15.66 3.37 -14.09
C ALA A 119 -15.79 4.84 -14.55
N ARG A 120 -17.03 5.37 -14.62
CA ARG A 120 -17.24 6.80 -14.90
C ARG A 120 -16.74 7.69 -13.74
N ILE A 121 -17.07 7.32 -12.51
CA ILE A 121 -16.58 8.05 -11.31
C ILE A 121 -15.04 8.06 -11.30
N GLU A 122 -14.41 6.94 -11.59
CA GLU A 122 -12.95 6.85 -11.67
C GLU A 122 -12.40 7.83 -12.70
N LYS A 123 -12.93 7.80 -13.91
CA LYS A 123 -12.48 8.64 -15.03
C LYS A 123 -12.73 10.13 -14.80
N GLU A 124 -13.92 10.50 -14.31
CA GLU A 124 -14.39 11.89 -14.30
C GLU A 124 -14.17 12.60 -12.95
N ILE A 125 -14.01 11.85 -11.87
CA ILE A 125 -13.89 12.39 -10.52
C ILE A 125 -12.57 11.96 -9.85
N VAL A 126 -12.26 10.67 -9.84
CA VAL A 126 -11.11 10.18 -9.06
C VAL A 126 -9.81 10.74 -9.62
N TRP A 127 -9.52 10.48 -10.90
CA TRP A 127 -8.26 10.91 -11.49
C TRP A 127 -8.13 12.44 -11.63
N PRO A 128 -9.14 13.18 -12.13
CA PRO A 128 -8.99 14.63 -12.34
C PRO A 128 -9.18 15.47 -11.07
N ILE A 129 -9.89 14.98 -10.05
CA ILE A 129 -10.24 15.78 -8.86
C ILE A 129 -9.63 15.19 -7.59
N LEU A 130 -9.95 13.94 -7.24
CA LEU A 130 -9.56 13.36 -5.96
C LEU A 130 -8.04 13.09 -5.90
N VAL A 131 -7.44 12.56 -6.96
CA VAL A 131 -6.01 12.26 -6.99
C VAL A 131 -5.15 13.51 -6.74
N PRO A 132 -5.37 14.66 -7.41
CA PRO A 132 -4.64 15.90 -7.11
C PRO A 132 -4.79 16.37 -5.66
N ILE A 133 -5.95 16.17 -5.04
CA ILE A 133 -6.17 16.51 -3.63
C ILE A 133 -5.29 15.62 -2.73
N LEU A 134 -5.27 14.33 -2.98
CA LEU A 134 -4.45 13.38 -2.23
C LEU A 134 -2.95 13.64 -2.43
N GLU A 135 -2.52 14.00 -3.63
CA GLU A 135 -1.13 14.36 -3.93
C GLU A 135 -0.69 15.62 -3.17
N LYS A 136 -1.53 16.65 -3.08
CA LYS A 136 -1.28 17.83 -2.23
C LYS A 136 -1.15 17.47 -0.75
N LYS A 137 -1.75 16.38 -0.30
CA LYS A 137 -1.61 15.82 1.05
C LYS A 137 -0.39 14.91 1.21
N GLY A 138 0.42 14.74 0.15
CA GLY A 138 1.67 13.98 0.15
C GLY A 138 1.51 12.47 -0.10
N TYR A 139 0.45 12.07 -0.81
CA TYR A 139 0.23 10.67 -1.20
C TYR A 139 0.11 10.54 -2.71
N LYS A 140 1.04 9.82 -3.33
CA LYS A 140 0.96 9.47 -4.75
C LYS A 140 0.00 8.31 -4.96
N VAL A 141 -1.09 8.54 -5.68
CA VAL A 141 -2.01 7.47 -6.11
C VAL A 141 -1.46 6.84 -7.39
N ILE A 142 -1.28 5.53 -7.39
CA ILE A 142 -0.75 4.78 -8.54
C ILE A 142 -1.80 3.91 -9.22
N ALA A 143 -2.83 3.51 -8.49
CA ALA A 143 -3.95 2.72 -9.01
C ALA A 143 -5.14 2.79 -8.07
N ILE A 144 -6.32 2.50 -8.62
CA ILE A 144 -7.55 2.26 -7.87
C ILE A 144 -7.93 0.80 -8.06
N TRP A 145 -8.22 0.10 -6.96
CA TRP A 145 -8.59 -1.31 -7.00
C TRP A 145 -9.97 -1.51 -6.39
N GLU A 146 -10.76 -2.38 -7.00
CA GLU A 146 -12.09 -2.71 -6.50
C GLU A 146 -11.99 -3.45 -5.16
N ASN A 147 -12.74 -3.00 -4.16
CA ASN A 147 -12.97 -3.70 -2.90
C ASN A 147 -14.38 -4.32 -2.84
N GLY A 148 -15.24 -3.97 -3.78
CA GLY A 148 -16.63 -4.40 -3.87
C GLY A 148 -17.59 -3.61 -2.97
N PHE A 149 -18.85 -4.02 -3.01
CA PHE A 149 -19.90 -3.47 -2.17
C PHE A 149 -19.79 -3.99 -0.74
N ARG A 150 -20.20 -3.17 0.22
CA ARG A 150 -20.26 -3.55 1.63
C ARG A 150 -21.69 -3.90 2.02
N ASN A 151 -21.80 -4.98 2.76
CA ASN A 151 -23.06 -5.42 3.36
C ASN A 151 -22.93 -5.37 4.88
N ILE A 152 -24.05 -5.09 5.56
CA ILE A 152 -24.17 -5.25 7.00
C ILE A 152 -24.40 -6.73 7.28
N THR A 153 -23.56 -7.32 8.11
CA THR A 153 -23.70 -8.71 8.55
C THR A 153 -23.82 -8.74 10.07
N ASN A 154 -24.72 -9.58 10.59
CA ASN A 154 -24.86 -9.83 12.02
C ASN A 154 -25.36 -11.26 12.24
N ASN A 155 -25.27 -11.71 13.50
CA ASN A 155 -25.75 -13.03 13.93
C ASN A 155 -26.85 -12.92 15.00
N THR A 156 -27.47 -11.76 15.14
CA THR A 156 -28.48 -11.49 16.17
C THR A 156 -29.87 -11.67 15.62
N ARG A 157 -30.20 -11.07 14.47
CA ARG A 157 -31.52 -11.12 13.83
C ARG A 157 -31.47 -10.70 12.36
N PRO A 158 -32.46 -11.06 11.53
CA PRO A 158 -32.64 -10.47 10.19
C PRO A 158 -32.74 -8.94 10.26
N ILE A 159 -32.31 -8.27 9.19
CA ILE A 159 -32.41 -6.82 9.01
C ILE A 159 -33.12 -6.58 7.68
N ASP A 160 -34.42 -6.34 7.74
CA ASP A 160 -35.28 -6.12 6.57
C ASP A 160 -35.60 -4.63 6.41
N VAL A 161 -35.68 -3.90 7.50
CA VAL A 161 -35.96 -2.46 7.53
C VAL A 161 -34.97 -1.73 8.45
N PRO A 162 -34.80 -0.41 8.30
CA PRO A 162 -33.86 0.38 9.11
C PRO A 162 -34.09 0.26 10.63
N ALA A 163 -35.34 0.09 11.07
CA ALA A 163 -35.67 -0.09 12.48
C ALA A 163 -35.03 -1.33 13.11
N ASP A 164 -34.74 -2.36 12.31
CA ASP A 164 -34.09 -3.59 12.80
C ASP A 164 -32.63 -3.39 13.22
N LEU A 165 -32.03 -2.26 12.82
CA LEU A 165 -30.68 -1.86 13.27
C LEU A 165 -30.66 -1.36 14.72
N GLN A 166 -31.81 -1.00 15.28
CA GLN A 166 -31.88 -0.43 16.62
C GLN A 166 -31.30 -1.37 17.67
N GLY A 167 -30.36 -0.89 18.49
CA GLY A 167 -29.71 -1.66 19.55
C GLY A 167 -28.61 -2.62 19.08
N LEU A 168 -28.38 -2.76 17.76
CA LEU A 168 -27.25 -3.54 17.24
C LEU A 168 -25.94 -2.77 17.38
N LYS A 169 -24.92 -3.43 17.91
CA LYS A 169 -23.54 -2.89 17.97
C LYS A 169 -22.81 -3.26 16.68
N LEU A 170 -22.67 -2.32 15.76
CA LEU A 170 -21.97 -2.52 14.50
C LEU A 170 -20.51 -2.11 14.60
N ARG A 171 -19.61 -2.96 14.12
CA ARG A 171 -18.21 -2.60 13.92
C ARG A 171 -18.03 -1.99 12.54
N THR A 172 -17.51 -0.78 12.46
CA THR A 172 -17.14 -0.13 11.19
C THR A 172 -15.63 0.13 11.12
N PRO A 173 -15.04 0.27 9.92
CA PRO A 173 -13.72 0.88 9.78
C PRO A 173 -13.70 2.28 10.39
N LYS A 174 -12.54 2.73 10.88
CA LYS A 174 -12.37 4.06 11.47
C LYS A 174 -12.35 5.17 10.40
N SER A 175 -13.42 5.28 9.63
CA SER A 175 -13.71 6.42 8.77
C SER A 175 -14.67 7.35 9.48
N VAL A 176 -14.46 8.67 9.37
CA VAL A 176 -15.32 9.69 9.99
C VAL A 176 -16.77 9.53 9.50
N TRP A 177 -16.95 9.33 8.20
CA TRP A 177 -18.27 9.21 7.58
C TRP A 177 -19.00 7.94 7.99
N ARG A 178 -18.28 6.80 8.08
CA ARG A 178 -18.90 5.51 8.49
C ARG A 178 -19.30 5.44 9.95
N VAL A 179 -18.73 6.28 10.77
CA VAL A 179 -19.10 6.37 12.20
C VAL A 179 -20.31 7.28 12.39
N LYS A 180 -20.50 8.24 11.47
CA LYS A 180 -21.62 9.20 11.52
C LYS A 180 -22.92 8.66 10.89
N MET A 181 -22.82 7.69 10.00
CA MET A 181 -23.99 6.97 9.43
C MET A 181 -24.56 5.99 10.43
#